data_83742d5e19ee40b32dd2c3096967a007
#
_entry.id   83742d5e19ee40b32dd2c3096967a007
#
_cell.length_a   1.000
_cell.length_b   1.000
_cell.length_c   1.000
_cell.angle_alpha   90.00
_cell.angle_beta   90.00
_cell.angle_gamma   90.00
#
_symmetry.space_group_name_H-M   'P 1'
#
loop_
_entity.id
_entity.type
_entity.pdbx_description
1 polymer ?
#
loop_
_entity_poly.entity_id
_entity_poly.type
_entity_poly.pdbx_seq_one_letter_code
_entity_poly.pdbx_strand_id
1 'polypeptide(L)'
;MRTIVVASWTALLLSFLAVAEPALAGDAFILATGRRDPRIYAIDFKAALRTPNDRTPNAIVSRSKVQADRLDGTPLGDPANIVLSEDRRTAYVINHHGAVNNAEFLQHGGRGSVSVMNVRKMLDPRFDNTDAALERSYDSGYFGAVGLLVLPEVLLVSHSENWLTEDGSNRISLIDRKTGSRRGQIEMVLGHPGHACPDFPVPFVSPTPPPVVPFLASDPQFGCWPNPEFIALGNGSDGKTYLFSGNAGTDDVSVMDLKRALAGVPVVEVAPRVPVQTGPFGIKASPNGKLIAVTARESAKVDFEGNTISIIDVDRARTGSPGAELARVRVGTDDPAGESRPFTVAWTPDGREIVVANYRTNNVSIVDVRRALAHDPRAEVARIPVTRLIDPDGIVRPGNPKGTAVTSDGRYAVVSGGPRLDPTAPPSGTVWVIDLHMRAVVATVTGVGNDPYGLTILEDGPD
;
A
#
# COMPACT_ATOMS: atom_id res chain seq x y z
N MET A 1 42.83 65.13 31.15
CA MET A 1 42.52 64.39 29.92
C MET A 1 41.77 63.15 30.32
N ARG A 2 40.45 63.10 30.13
CA ARG A 2 39.60 61.95 30.39
C ARG A 2 39.11 61.42 29.04
N THR A 3 39.50 60.22 28.73
CA THR A 3 39.09 59.55 27.47
C THR A 3 37.75 58.86 27.71
N ILE A 4 36.75 59.22 26.93
CA ILE A 4 35.43 58.63 26.93
C ILE A 4 35.47 57.47 25.95
N VAL A 5 35.21 56.23 26.43
CA VAL A 5 34.99 55.06 25.60
C VAL A 5 33.49 54.96 25.29
N VAL A 6 33.14 55.07 24.04
CA VAL A 6 31.76 54.86 23.50
C VAL A 6 31.66 53.36 23.14
N ALA A 7 30.85 52.62 23.86
CA ALA A 7 30.49 51.26 23.53
C ALA A 7 29.31 51.27 22.53
N SER A 8 29.54 50.79 21.33
CA SER A 8 28.53 50.58 20.27
C SER A 8 27.82 49.26 20.51
N TRP A 9 26.53 49.31 20.82
CA TRP A 9 25.64 48.15 20.84
C TRP A 9 25.07 47.89 19.44
N THR A 10 25.58 46.84 18.80
CA THR A 10 24.97 46.36 17.55
C THR A 10 23.83 45.40 17.93
N ALA A 11 22.61 45.85 17.80
CA ALA A 11 21.43 45.00 17.97
C ALA A 11 21.32 44.07 16.77
N LEU A 12 21.50 42.77 17.00
CA LEU A 12 21.24 41.72 16.03
C LEU A 12 19.72 41.53 15.95
N LEU A 13 19.10 42.10 14.90
CA LEU A 13 17.70 41.80 14.52
C LEU A 13 17.68 40.38 13.93
N LEU A 14 17.33 39.40 14.72
CA LEU A 14 16.85 38.10 14.24
C LEU A 14 15.46 38.29 13.61
N SER A 15 15.42 38.50 12.31
CA SER A 15 14.19 38.37 11.53
C SER A 15 13.78 36.91 11.54
N PHE A 16 12.80 36.57 12.37
CA PHE A 16 12.01 35.35 12.18
C PHE A 16 11.30 35.50 10.85
N LEU A 17 11.82 34.90 9.80
CA LEU A 17 11.06 34.58 8.62
C LEU A 17 9.96 33.62 9.08
N ALA A 18 8.76 34.15 9.30
CA ALA A 18 7.56 33.34 9.37
C ALA A 18 7.49 32.60 8.01
N VAL A 19 7.87 31.33 8.00
CA VAL A 19 7.57 30.43 6.90
C VAL A 19 6.07 30.43 6.82
N ALA A 20 5.52 31.08 5.79
CA ALA A 20 4.10 31.05 5.52
C ALA A 20 3.70 29.57 5.44
N GLU A 21 2.82 29.14 6.35
CA GLU A 21 2.20 27.82 6.23
C GLU A 21 1.55 27.81 4.84
N PRO A 22 1.93 26.90 3.92
CA PRO A 22 1.17 26.74 2.70
C PRO A 22 -0.17 26.17 3.12
N ALA A 23 -1.19 26.90 2.84
CA ALA A 23 -2.55 26.47 3.00
C ALA A 23 -2.78 25.24 2.12
N LEU A 24 -2.87 24.05 2.75
CA LEU A 24 -3.76 23.04 2.21
C LEU A 24 -5.13 23.71 2.18
N ALA A 25 -5.62 24.03 0.98
CA ALA A 25 -6.93 24.63 0.82
C ALA A 25 -7.95 23.57 1.26
N GLY A 26 -8.69 23.82 2.32
CA GLY A 26 -9.71 22.90 2.82
C GLY A 26 -9.27 22.04 4.02
N ASP A 27 -10.18 21.19 4.47
CA ASP A 27 -9.93 20.21 5.52
C ASP A 27 -9.39 18.92 4.88
N ALA A 28 -8.15 18.56 5.20
CA ALA A 28 -7.53 17.33 4.73
C ALA A 28 -7.48 16.28 5.85
N PHE A 29 -7.75 15.03 5.48
CA PHE A 29 -7.73 13.90 6.38
C PHE A 29 -6.88 12.76 5.82
N ILE A 30 -6.22 12.03 6.70
CA ILE A 30 -5.60 10.76 6.38
C ILE A 30 -6.57 9.66 6.82
N LEU A 31 -6.91 8.74 5.92
CA LEU A 31 -7.66 7.54 6.23
C LEU A 31 -6.70 6.36 6.22
N ALA A 32 -6.42 5.77 7.37
CA ALA A 32 -5.47 4.66 7.53
C ALA A 32 -6.17 3.39 7.99
N THR A 33 -5.82 2.25 7.40
CA THR A 33 -6.34 0.94 7.81
C THR A 33 -5.64 0.46 9.07
N GLY A 34 -6.39 -0.09 10.02
CA GLY A 34 -5.82 -0.67 11.23
C GLY A 34 -5.29 -2.09 11.07
N ARG A 35 -5.61 -2.76 9.97
CA ARG A 35 -5.38 -4.16 9.64
C ARG A 35 -5.79 -5.14 10.75
N ARG A 36 -4.89 -5.55 11.62
CA ARG A 36 -5.20 -6.43 12.77
C ARG A 36 -6.21 -5.83 13.75
N ASP A 37 -6.41 -4.54 13.71
CA ASP A 37 -7.53 -3.84 14.28
C ASP A 37 -8.53 -3.53 13.16
N PRO A 38 -9.74 -4.10 13.15
CA PRO A 38 -10.68 -4.04 12.04
C PRO A 38 -11.37 -2.65 11.92
N ARG A 39 -10.57 -1.60 11.93
CA ARG A 39 -11.03 -0.20 11.85
C ARG A 39 -10.27 0.58 10.80
N ILE A 40 -10.93 1.65 10.34
CA ILE A 40 -10.28 2.75 9.62
C ILE A 40 -10.16 3.92 10.59
N TYR A 41 -8.99 4.51 10.61
CA TYR A 41 -8.63 5.67 11.42
C TYR A 41 -8.70 6.93 10.56
N ALA A 42 -9.58 7.86 10.89
CA ALA A 42 -9.62 9.18 10.28
C ALA A 42 -8.75 10.13 11.12
N ILE A 43 -7.74 10.72 10.50
CA ILE A 43 -6.76 11.58 11.15
C ILE A 43 -6.83 12.96 10.51
N ASP A 44 -7.04 14.00 11.30
CA ASP A 44 -6.97 15.40 10.85
C ASP A 44 -5.52 15.74 10.51
N PHE A 45 -5.28 16.03 9.24
CA PHE A 45 -3.94 16.31 8.74
C PHE A 45 -3.35 17.59 9.33
N LYS A 46 -4.15 18.64 9.47
CA LYS A 46 -3.70 19.91 10.06
C LYS A 46 -3.42 19.75 11.56
N ALA A 47 -4.24 18.99 12.28
CA ALA A 47 -4.00 18.70 13.68
C ALA A 47 -2.69 17.90 13.86
N ALA A 48 -2.42 16.92 13.00
CA ALA A 48 -1.18 16.16 13.00
C ALA A 48 0.06 17.08 12.83
N LEU A 49 0.00 18.05 11.93
CA LEU A 49 1.10 19.01 11.72
C LEU A 49 1.30 20.00 12.87
N ARG A 50 0.22 20.35 13.63
CA ARG A 50 0.33 21.27 14.77
C ARG A 50 0.92 20.62 16.01
N THR A 51 0.82 19.32 16.14
CA THR A 51 1.31 18.53 17.26
C THR A 51 2.37 17.53 16.80
N PRO A 52 3.53 18.00 16.29
CA PRO A 52 4.60 17.13 15.84
C PRO A 52 5.03 16.22 17.00
N ASN A 53 5.26 14.96 16.70
CA ASN A 53 5.58 13.92 17.70
C ASN A 53 4.44 13.69 18.70
N ASP A 54 3.20 13.74 18.25
CA ASP A 54 2.03 13.46 19.05
C ASP A 54 2.09 12.04 19.63
N ARG A 55 2.37 11.94 20.94
CA ARG A 55 2.33 10.66 21.67
C ARG A 55 0.93 10.28 22.08
N THR A 56 0.00 11.21 21.98
CA THR A 56 -1.42 10.99 22.19
C THR A 56 -2.12 10.96 20.84
N PRO A 57 -3.19 10.21 20.67
CA PRO A 57 -3.92 10.15 19.41
C PRO A 57 -4.80 11.39 19.12
N ASN A 58 -4.32 12.59 19.48
CA ASN A 58 -5.14 13.81 19.41
C ASN A 58 -5.54 14.23 18.00
N ALA A 59 -4.77 13.80 16.98
CA ALA A 59 -5.12 14.04 15.60
C ALA A 59 -6.14 13.01 15.05
N ILE A 60 -6.41 11.90 15.76
CA ILE A 60 -7.41 10.92 15.37
C ILE A 60 -8.80 11.48 15.68
N VAL A 61 -9.57 11.75 14.64
CA VAL A 61 -10.92 12.30 14.74
C VAL A 61 -11.95 11.22 15.06
N SER A 62 -11.84 10.07 14.38
CA SER A 62 -12.77 8.96 14.53
C SER A 62 -12.15 7.64 14.05
N ARG A 63 -12.80 6.56 14.46
CA ARG A 63 -12.49 5.18 14.07
C ARG A 63 -13.77 4.52 13.57
N SER A 64 -13.73 3.93 12.39
CA SER A 64 -14.90 3.28 11.80
C SER A 64 -14.65 1.79 11.68
N LYS A 65 -15.53 0.96 12.21
CA LYS A 65 -15.49 -0.49 12.01
C LYS A 65 -15.76 -0.82 10.55
N VAL A 66 -14.98 -1.72 9.98
CA VAL A 66 -15.08 -2.11 8.56
C VAL A 66 -16.12 -3.19 8.31
N GLN A 67 -16.55 -3.89 9.36
CA GLN A 67 -17.65 -4.87 9.37
C GLN A 67 -18.40 -4.78 10.68
N ALA A 68 -19.66 -5.24 10.68
CA ALA A 68 -20.39 -5.39 11.92
C ALA A 68 -19.72 -6.45 12.81
N ASP A 69 -19.77 -6.23 14.11
CA ASP A 69 -19.25 -7.21 15.07
C ASP A 69 -20.06 -8.52 14.97
N ARG A 70 -19.46 -9.62 15.38
CA ARG A 70 -20.16 -10.88 15.56
C ARG A 70 -21.16 -10.79 16.71
N LEU A 71 -22.05 -11.79 16.80
CA LEU A 71 -23.02 -11.92 17.88
C LEU A 71 -22.36 -11.99 19.27
N ASP A 72 -21.11 -12.44 19.36
CA ASP A 72 -20.33 -12.47 20.59
C ASP A 72 -19.55 -11.17 20.87
N GLY A 73 -19.74 -10.14 20.00
CA GLY A 73 -19.05 -8.85 20.10
C GLY A 73 -17.63 -8.83 19.56
N THR A 74 -17.13 -9.93 18.96
CA THR A 74 -15.79 -9.96 18.34
C THR A 74 -15.78 -9.10 17.09
N PRO A 75 -14.87 -8.11 16.99
CA PRO A 75 -14.74 -7.31 15.77
C PRO A 75 -14.32 -8.16 14.56
N LEU A 76 -14.89 -7.87 13.40
CA LEU A 76 -14.60 -8.55 12.15
C LEU A 76 -13.87 -7.64 11.16
N GLY A 77 -13.05 -8.26 10.34
CA GLY A 77 -12.33 -7.62 9.24
C GLY A 77 -10.82 -7.59 9.42
N ASP A 78 -10.12 -7.48 8.31
CA ASP A 78 -8.65 -7.35 8.23
C ASP A 78 -8.34 -6.31 7.14
N PRO A 79 -8.60 -4.99 7.41
CA PRO A 79 -8.53 -3.95 6.40
C PRO A 79 -7.09 -3.75 5.92
N ALA A 80 -6.80 -4.13 4.69
CA ALA A 80 -5.47 -4.09 4.09
C ALA A 80 -5.28 -2.89 3.15
N ASN A 81 -6.32 -2.44 2.46
CA ASN A 81 -6.23 -1.35 1.51
C ASN A 81 -7.50 -0.51 1.53
N ILE A 82 -7.38 0.77 1.17
CA ILE A 82 -8.48 1.72 1.10
C ILE A 82 -8.33 2.60 -0.14
N VAL A 83 -9.41 2.73 -0.91
CA VAL A 83 -9.47 3.57 -2.10
C VAL A 83 -10.76 4.40 -2.07
N LEU A 84 -10.65 5.69 -2.33
CA LEU A 84 -11.80 6.59 -2.43
C LEU A 84 -12.46 6.50 -3.80
N SER A 85 -13.78 6.71 -3.84
CA SER A 85 -14.48 7.02 -5.08
C SER A 85 -14.03 8.37 -5.64
N GLU A 86 -14.28 8.60 -6.93
CA GLU A 86 -13.91 9.84 -7.61
C GLU A 86 -14.56 11.08 -6.96
N ASP A 87 -15.82 10.96 -6.53
CA ASP A 87 -16.57 12.00 -5.81
C ASP A 87 -16.20 12.09 -4.31
N ARG A 88 -15.25 11.26 -3.84
CA ARG A 88 -14.76 11.22 -2.45
C ARG A 88 -15.83 10.95 -1.37
N ARG A 89 -17.04 10.57 -1.76
CA ARG A 89 -18.15 10.28 -0.83
C ARG A 89 -18.13 8.86 -0.29
N THR A 90 -17.52 7.96 -1.03
CA THR A 90 -17.43 6.53 -0.70
C THR A 90 -15.98 6.11 -0.57
N ALA A 91 -15.67 5.36 0.49
CA ALA A 91 -14.41 4.64 0.61
C ALA A 91 -14.68 3.13 0.42
N TYR A 92 -13.88 2.49 -0.41
CA TYR A 92 -13.86 1.05 -0.59
C TYR A 92 -12.67 0.49 0.18
N VAL A 93 -12.94 -0.40 1.12
CA VAL A 93 -11.91 -0.99 1.99
C VAL A 93 -11.82 -2.48 1.71
N ILE A 94 -10.64 -2.93 1.31
CA ILE A 94 -10.35 -4.35 1.21
C ILE A 94 -10.10 -4.92 2.59
N ASN A 95 -10.84 -5.97 2.93
CA ASN A 95 -10.52 -6.86 4.03
C ASN A 95 -9.83 -8.10 3.45
N HIS A 96 -8.58 -8.30 3.83
CA HIS A 96 -7.73 -9.37 3.30
C HIS A 96 -8.30 -10.74 3.61
N HIS A 97 -8.77 -10.90 4.84
CA HIS A 97 -9.55 -12.04 5.30
C HIS A 97 -10.86 -11.55 5.94
N GLY A 98 -11.92 -12.34 5.83
CA GLY A 98 -13.18 -12.05 6.53
C GLY A 98 -13.14 -12.33 8.02
N ALA A 99 -12.04 -12.91 8.52
CA ALA A 99 -11.85 -13.28 9.92
C ALA A 99 -10.63 -12.58 10.52
N VAL A 100 -10.68 -12.31 11.83
CA VAL A 100 -9.62 -11.60 12.56
C VAL A 100 -8.42 -12.50 12.87
N ASN A 101 -8.59 -13.80 12.84
CA ASN A 101 -7.53 -14.76 13.17
C ASN A 101 -7.48 -15.96 12.22
N ASN A 102 -6.31 -16.57 12.12
CA ASN A 102 -6.08 -17.70 11.22
C ASN A 102 -6.95 -18.94 11.56
N ALA A 103 -7.30 -19.16 12.83
CA ALA A 103 -8.11 -20.31 13.21
C ALA A 103 -9.55 -20.18 12.68
N GLU A 104 -10.11 -18.97 12.74
CA GLU A 104 -11.39 -18.67 12.12
C GLU A 104 -11.37 -18.73 10.60
N PHE A 105 -10.28 -18.24 9.99
CA PHE A 105 -10.02 -18.36 8.57
C PHE A 105 -10.12 -19.82 8.10
N LEU A 106 -9.48 -20.74 8.80
CA LEU A 106 -9.48 -22.17 8.47
C LEU A 106 -10.83 -22.84 8.70
N GLN A 107 -11.59 -22.42 9.71
CA GLN A 107 -12.88 -23.04 10.07
C GLN A 107 -14.06 -22.54 9.23
N HIS A 108 -14.05 -21.30 8.78
CA HIS A 108 -15.22 -20.64 8.20
C HIS A 108 -15.02 -20.13 6.78
N GLY A 109 -13.91 -20.52 6.12
CA GLY A 109 -13.63 -20.11 4.75
C GLY A 109 -13.54 -18.61 4.62
N GLY A 110 -12.72 -17.95 5.43
CA GLY A 110 -12.57 -16.49 5.53
C GLY A 110 -12.12 -15.79 4.25
N ARG A 111 -12.98 -15.83 3.20
CA ARG A 111 -12.76 -15.09 1.96
C ARG A 111 -12.61 -13.61 2.24
N GLY A 112 -11.85 -12.94 1.40
CA GLY A 112 -11.73 -11.50 1.47
C GLY A 112 -13.06 -10.81 1.17
N SER A 113 -13.18 -9.57 1.58
CA SER A 113 -14.36 -8.75 1.32
C SER A 113 -13.99 -7.32 0.98
N VAL A 114 -14.97 -6.58 0.44
CA VAL A 114 -14.87 -5.14 0.22
C VAL A 114 -15.95 -4.46 1.03
N SER A 115 -15.56 -3.66 2.03
CA SER A 115 -16.48 -2.80 2.76
C SER A 115 -16.70 -1.50 2.00
N VAL A 116 -17.95 -1.11 1.82
CA VAL A 116 -18.37 0.15 1.20
C VAL A 116 -18.75 1.10 2.33
N MET A 117 -17.97 2.16 2.48
CA MET A 117 -18.01 3.06 3.63
C MET A 117 -18.41 4.47 3.22
N ASN A 118 -19.27 5.10 4.01
CA ASN A 118 -19.65 6.50 3.84
C ASN A 118 -18.60 7.42 4.45
N VAL A 119 -17.89 8.19 3.63
CA VAL A 119 -16.77 9.03 4.06
C VAL A 119 -17.20 10.10 5.06
N ARG A 120 -18.35 10.77 4.84
CA ARG A 120 -18.85 11.80 5.78
C ARG A 120 -19.09 11.23 7.20
N LYS A 121 -19.63 10.02 7.30
CA LYS A 121 -19.80 9.35 8.59
C LYS A 121 -18.47 8.89 9.19
N MET A 122 -17.52 8.48 8.36
CA MET A 122 -16.17 8.14 8.83
C MET A 122 -15.45 9.32 9.47
N LEU A 123 -15.72 10.54 9.04
CA LEU A 123 -15.12 11.76 9.57
C LEU A 123 -15.87 12.34 10.77
N ASP A 124 -17.07 11.86 11.08
CA ASP A 124 -17.91 12.41 12.13
C ASP A 124 -17.63 11.73 13.48
N PRO A 125 -17.09 12.46 14.47
CA PRO A 125 -16.75 11.90 15.78
C PRO A 125 -17.97 11.35 16.55
N ARG A 126 -19.19 11.70 16.18
CA ARG A 126 -20.41 11.12 16.76
C ARG A 126 -20.54 9.62 16.46
N PHE A 127 -19.90 9.14 15.40
CA PHE A 127 -19.88 7.74 14.99
C PHE A 127 -18.58 7.03 15.33
N ASP A 128 -17.73 7.63 16.18
CA ASP A 128 -16.46 7.02 16.58
C ASP A 128 -16.68 5.61 17.15
N ASN A 129 -15.83 4.69 16.70
CA ASN A 129 -15.79 3.30 17.12
C ASN A 129 -17.09 2.50 16.85
N THR A 130 -17.86 2.89 15.84
CA THR A 130 -19.09 2.22 15.40
C THR A 130 -18.97 1.72 13.96
N ASP A 131 -19.96 0.94 13.53
CA ASP A 131 -20.15 0.51 12.14
C ASP A 131 -21.09 1.44 11.34
N ALA A 132 -21.48 2.58 11.90
CA ALA A 132 -22.43 3.50 11.27
C ALA A 132 -22.02 4.01 9.89
N ALA A 133 -20.71 4.03 9.60
CA ALA A 133 -20.17 4.39 8.29
C ALA A 133 -20.24 3.25 7.27
N LEU A 134 -20.38 2.00 7.71
CA LEU A 134 -20.52 0.85 6.83
C LEU A 134 -21.89 0.85 6.14
N GLU A 135 -21.91 0.92 4.81
CA GLU A 135 -23.14 0.85 4.03
C GLU A 135 -23.41 -0.55 3.51
N ARG A 136 -22.36 -1.24 3.08
CA ARG A 136 -22.45 -2.58 2.48
C ARG A 136 -21.14 -3.32 2.65
N SER A 137 -21.19 -4.65 2.55
CA SER A 137 -20.01 -5.53 2.43
C SER A 137 -20.20 -6.45 1.24
N TYR A 138 -19.21 -6.56 0.38
CA TYR A 138 -19.20 -7.39 -0.81
C TYR A 138 -18.22 -8.54 -0.63
N ASP A 139 -18.63 -9.76 -0.98
CA ASP A 139 -17.71 -10.89 -1.08
C ASP A 139 -16.74 -10.66 -2.25
N SER A 140 -15.45 -10.71 -1.98
CA SER A 140 -14.42 -10.57 -3.03
C SER A 140 -14.31 -11.83 -3.90
N GLY A 141 -14.88 -12.93 -3.48
CA GLY A 141 -14.94 -14.20 -4.20
C GLY A 141 -13.84 -15.19 -3.85
N TYR A 142 -12.71 -14.71 -3.34
CA TYR A 142 -11.54 -15.53 -3.03
C TYR A 142 -10.83 -15.05 -1.76
N PHE A 143 -9.83 -15.79 -1.33
CA PHE A 143 -8.99 -15.44 -0.18
C PHE A 143 -7.94 -14.40 -0.53
N GLY A 144 -7.34 -13.79 0.48
CA GLY A 144 -6.18 -12.93 0.33
C GLY A 144 -6.44 -11.68 -0.52
N ALA A 145 -7.62 -11.07 -0.43
CA ALA A 145 -7.91 -9.82 -1.15
C ALA A 145 -6.94 -8.71 -0.71
N VAL A 146 -6.24 -8.05 -1.66
CA VAL A 146 -5.23 -7.04 -1.33
C VAL A 146 -5.22 -5.83 -2.24
N GLY A 147 -5.12 -6.00 -3.55
CA GLY A 147 -5.15 -4.90 -4.50
C GLY A 147 -6.59 -4.50 -4.87
N LEU A 148 -6.83 -3.21 -4.99
CA LEU A 148 -8.14 -2.65 -5.35
C LEU A 148 -7.99 -1.54 -6.37
N LEU A 149 -8.77 -1.63 -7.45
CA LEU A 149 -9.03 -0.51 -8.34
C LEU A 149 -10.54 -0.26 -8.40
N VAL A 150 -10.90 1.01 -8.30
CA VAL A 150 -12.29 1.49 -8.37
C VAL A 150 -12.51 2.10 -9.75
N LEU A 151 -13.26 1.41 -10.60
CA LEU A 151 -13.71 1.90 -11.91
C LEU A 151 -15.15 2.41 -11.81
N PRO A 152 -15.68 3.11 -12.81
CA PRO A 152 -17.03 3.67 -12.75
C PRO A 152 -18.11 2.66 -12.38
N GLU A 153 -18.05 1.44 -12.92
CA GLU A 153 -19.05 0.40 -12.69
C GLU A 153 -18.54 -0.87 -12.00
N VAL A 154 -17.22 -1.04 -11.90
CA VAL A 154 -16.60 -2.30 -11.48
C VAL A 154 -15.48 -2.03 -10.49
N LEU A 155 -15.40 -2.86 -9.47
CA LEU A 155 -14.22 -2.98 -8.62
C LEU A 155 -13.38 -4.15 -9.14
N LEU A 156 -12.08 -3.93 -9.29
CA LEU A 156 -11.11 -4.99 -9.55
C LEU A 156 -10.42 -5.31 -8.24
N VAL A 157 -10.44 -6.57 -7.83
CA VAL A 157 -9.85 -7.06 -6.58
C VAL A 157 -8.89 -8.18 -6.89
N SER A 158 -7.59 -7.97 -6.61
CA SER A 158 -6.58 -9.03 -6.71
C SER A 158 -6.54 -9.87 -5.43
N HIS A 159 -6.11 -11.12 -5.58
CA HIS A 159 -6.07 -12.11 -4.51
C HIS A 159 -4.68 -12.70 -4.40
N SER A 160 -4.03 -12.47 -3.26
CA SER A 160 -2.77 -13.05 -2.88
C SER A 160 -2.95 -14.05 -1.74
N GLU A 161 -1.91 -14.74 -1.36
CA GLU A 161 -1.92 -15.75 -0.30
C GLU A 161 -2.76 -16.97 -0.64
N ASN A 162 -2.36 -17.73 -1.66
CA ASN A 162 -3.04 -18.96 -1.90
C ASN A 162 -2.17 -20.13 -2.16
N TRP A 163 -2.34 -21.00 -1.25
CA TRP A 163 -1.88 -22.35 -1.18
C TRP A 163 -2.80 -23.33 -1.90
N LEU A 164 -4.03 -22.88 -2.18
CA LEU A 164 -5.10 -23.74 -2.66
C LEU A 164 -5.52 -23.27 -4.05
N THR A 165 -5.54 -24.16 -5.00
CA THR A 165 -5.87 -23.95 -6.41
C THR A 165 -7.24 -23.29 -6.64
N GLU A 166 -8.17 -23.45 -5.70
CA GLU A 166 -9.51 -22.87 -5.78
C GLU A 166 -9.63 -21.46 -5.23
N ASP A 167 -8.57 -20.93 -4.60
CA ASP A 167 -8.65 -19.76 -3.73
C ASP A 167 -8.22 -18.44 -4.36
N GLY A 168 -7.87 -18.43 -5.64
CA GLY A 168 -7.70 -17.20 -6.40
C GLY A 168 -6.28 -16.72 -6.60
N SER A 169 -5.24 -17.51 -6.26
CA SER A 169 -3.82 -17.12 -6.40
C SER A 169 -3.35 -16.77 -7.82
N ASN A 170 -4.23 -16.90 -8.80
CA ASN A 170 -4.04 -16.44 -10.18
C ASN A 170 -5.21 -15.57 -10.67
N ARG A 171 -6.00 -15.00 -9.76
CA ARG A 171 -7.27 -14.35 -10.14
C ARG A 171 -7.39 -12.92 -9.65
N ILE A 172 -8.09 -12.13 -10.46
CA ILE A 172 -8.54 -10.79 -10.12
C ILE A 172 -10.05 -10.78 -10.32
N SER A 173 -10.81 -10.55 -9.26
CA SER A 173 -12.29 -10.51 -9.33
C SER A 173 -12.79 -9.21 -9.93
N LEU A 174 -13.88 -9.30 -10.70
CA LEU A 174 -14.66 -8.19 -11.21
C LEU A 174 -15.97 -8.13 -10.44
N ILE A 175 -16.17 -7.11 -9.61
CA ILE A 175 -17.32 -6.95 -8.75
C ILE A 175 -18.14 -5.75 -9.22
N ASP A 176 -19.43 -5.94 -9.46
CA ASP A 176 -20.33 -4.84 -9.77
C ASP A 176 -20.36 -3.82 -8.63
N ARG A 177 -19.97 -2.58 -8.92
CA ARG A 177 -19.82 -1.53 -7.93
C ARG A 177 -21.13 -1.16 -7.23
N LYS A 178 -22.27 -1.33 -7.90
CA LYS A 178 -23.59 -0.96 -7.39
C LYS A 178 -24.22 -2.08 -6.57
N THR A 179 -24.13 -3.31 -7.05
CA THR A 179 -24.82 -4.46 -6.46
C THR A 179 -23.94 -5.32 -5.57
N GLY A 180 -22.62 -5.28 -5.76
CA GLY A 180 -21.66 -6.15 -5.11
C GLY A 180 -21.61 -7.56 -5.70
N SER A 181 -22.39 -7.83 -6.75
CA SER A 181 -22.35 -9.13 -7.41
C SER A 181 -21.08 -9.31 -8.23
N ARG A 182 -20.53 -10.51 -8.22
CA ARG A 182 -19.38 -10.84 -9.06
C ARG A 182 -19.81 -10.91 -10.53
N ARG A 183 -19.30 -10.05 -11.39
CA ARG A 183 -19.53 -10.03 -12.83
C ARG A 183 -18.68 -11.05 -13.56
N GLY A 184 -17.54 -11.44 -12.98
CA GLY A 184 -16.55 -12.35 -13.57
C GLY A 184 -15.22 -12.29 -12.85
N GLN A 185 -14.20 -12.79 -13.52
CA GLN A 185 -12.83 -12.79 -13.04
C GLN A 185 -11.85 -12.75 -14.21
N ILE A 186 -10.66 -12.23 -13.97
CA ILE A 186 -9.50 -12.38 -14.82
C ILE A 186 -8.74 -13.59 -14.29
N GLU A 187 -8.41 -14.54 -15.15
CA GLU A 187 -7.50 -15.64 -14.83
C GLU A 187 -6.16 -15.40 -15.49
N MET A 188 -5.12 -15.41 -14.68
CA MET A 188 -3.75 -15.24 -15.12
C MET A 188 -3.16 -16.61 -15.48
N VAL A 189 -2.29 -16.65 -16.46
CA VAL A 189 -1.62 -17.88 -16.89
C VAL A 189 -0.73 -18.39 -15.74
N LEU A 190 -0.75 -19.69 -15.50
CA LEU A 190 0.15 -20.32 -14.53
C LEU A 190 1.57 -20.42 -15.09
N GLY A 191 2.55 -20.33 -14.18
CA GLY A 191 3.97 -20.40 -14.52
C GLY A 191 4.56 -19.09 -15.02
N HIS A 192 5.83 -19.16 -15.37
CA HIS A 192 6.57 -18.06 -15.99
C HIS A 192 7.59 -18.62 -16.99
N PRO A 193 8.14 -17.81 -17.90
CA PRO A 193 9.14 -18.27 -18.86
C PRO A 193 10.30 -19.02 -18.17
N GLY A 194 10.60 -20.21 -18.62
CA GLY A 194 11.67 -21.04 -18.08
C GLY A 194 11.30 -21.92 -16.88
N HIS A 195 10.06 -21.87 -16.39
CA HIS A 195 9.58 -22.72 -15.31
C HIS A 195 8.38 -23.57 -15.79
N ALA A 196 8.60 -24.86 -15.94
CA ALA A 196 7.53 -25.80 -16.28
C ALA A 196 6.70 -26.08 -15.01
N CYS A 197 5.44 -25.68 -15.05
CA CYS A 197 4.50 -26.06 -14.01
C CYS A 197 4.01 -27.49 -14.26
N PRO A 198 4.03 -28.37 -13.25
CA PRO A 198 3.42 -29.68 -13.38
C PRO A 198 1.92 -29.52 -13.69
N ASP A 199 1.36 -30.40 -14.51
CA ASP A 199 -0.09 -30.54 -14.62
C ASP A 199 -0.63 -30.86 -13.22
N PHE A 200 -1.48 -29.99 -12.68
CA PHE A 200 -2.07 -30.21 -11.36
C PHE A 200 -3.31 -31.10 -11.50
N PRO A 201 -3.21 -32.41 -11.19
CA PRO A 201 -4.38 -33.27 -11.29
C PRO A 201 -5.28 -33.22 -10.05
N VAL A 202 -4.90 -32.53 -8.99
CA VAL A 202 -5.62 -32.59 -7.70
C VAL A 202 -5.61 -31.23 -7.01
N PRO A 203 -6.73 -30.79 -6.42
CA PRO A 203 -6.68 -29.67 -5.51
C PRO A 203 -5.67 -29.93 -4.40
N PHE A 204 -4.75 -29.01 -4.21
CA PHE A 204 -3.83 -29.04 -3.08
C PHE A 204 -4.67 -28.97 -1.80
N VAL A 205 -4.74 -30.05 -1.08
CA VAL A 205 -5.36 -30.05 0.25
C VAL A 205 -4.32 -29.50 1.20
N SER A 206 -4.49 -28.25 1.61
CA SER A 206 -3.65 -27.68 2.65
C SER A 206 -3.63 -28.61 3.86
N PRO A 207 -2.46 -29.01 4.35
CA PRO A 207 -2.39 -29.70 5.62
C PRO A 207 -2.99 -28.80 6.70
N THR A 208 -3.92 -29.29 7.46
CA THR A 208 -4.55 -28.58 8.59
C THR A 208 -3.89 -28.97 9.90
N PRO A 209 -3.32 -28.04 10.66
CA PRO A 209 -3.14 -26.61 10.37
C PRO A 209 -2.06 -26.39 9.31
N PRO A 210 -2.12 -25.28 8.54
CA PRO A 210 -1.06 -24.99 7.61
C PRO A 210 0.27 -24.97 8.37
N PRO A 211 1.32 -25.59 7.84
CA PRO A 211 2.60 -25.55 8.49
C PRO A 211 3.02 -24.08 8.69
N VAL A 212 3.41 -23.76 9.90
CA VAL A 212 4.04 -22.47 10.24
C VAL A 212 5.43 -22.37 9.60
N VAL A 213 5.74 -23.28 8.70
CA VAL A 213 7.04 -23.41 8.04
C VAL A 213 7.04 -22.55 6.81
N PRO A 214 8.09 -21.75 6.59
CA PRO A 214 8.29 -21.09 5.32
C PRO A 214 8.20 -22.13 4.21
N PHE A 215 7.57 -21.76 3.10
CA PHE A 215 7.49 -22.58 1.90
C PHE A 215 8.86 -23.13 1.59
N LEU A 216 8.92 -24.42 1.44
CA LEU A 216 10.17 -25.02 0.98
C LEU A 216 10.29 -24.68 -0.50
N ALA A 217 11.36 -23.99 -0.86
CA ALA A 217 11.74 -23.74 -2.25
C ALA A 217 11.84 -25.02 -3.10
N SER A 218 11.76 -26.19 -2.44
CA SER A 218 11.73 -27.51 -3.03
C SER A 218 10.33 -27.99 -3.45
N ASP A 219 9.24 -27.25 -3.13
CA ASP A 219 7.92 -27.62 -3.61
C ASP A 219 7.84 -27.32 -5.12
N PRO A 220 7.61 -28.33 -5.99
CA PRO A 220 7.56 -28.13 -7.44
C PRO A 220 6.39 -27.22 -7.88
N GLN A 221 5.40 -27.00 -7.02
CA GLN A 221 4.30 -26.04 -7.27
C GLN A 221 4.72 -24.58 -7.02
N PHE A 222 5.83 -24.41 -6.32
CA PHE A 222 6.30 -23.10 -5.94
C PHE A 222 6.77 -22.32 -7.17
N GLY A 223 6.26 -21.11 -7.35
CA GLY A 223 6.54 -20.29 -8.52
C GLY A 223 5.66 -20.58 -9.73
N CYS A 224 4.67 -21.46 -9.62
CA CYS A 224 3.67 -21.66 -10.66
C CYS A 224 2.49 -20.70 -10.54
N TRP A 225 2.15 -20.30 -9.34
CA TRP A 225 1.03 -19.41 -9.05
C TRP A 225 1.48 -17.95 -9.06
N PRO A 226 0.88 -17.07 -9.86
CA PRO A 226 1.26 -15.66 -9.91
C PRO A 226 1.17 -14.95 -8.57
N ASN A 227 0.15 -15.22 -7.77
CA ASN A 227 -0.09 -14.51 -6.51
C ASN A 227 -0.17 -13.00 -6.73
N PRO A 228 -1.21 -12.50 -7.45
CA PRO A 228 -1.34 -11.09 -7.74
C PRO A 228 -1.55 -10.28 -6.47
N GLU A 229 -0.62 -9.39 -6.19
CA GLU A 229 -0.64 -8.46 -5.07
C GLU A 229 -1.37 -7.17 -5.46
N PHE A 230 -0.74 -6.01 -5.38
CA PHE A 230 -1.37 -4.78 -5.83
C PHE A 230 -1.46 -4.70 -7.35
N ILE A 231 -2.43 -3.91 -7.83
CA ILE A 231 -2.75 -3.70 -9.24
C ILE A 231 -2.76 -2.21 -9.60
N ALA A 232 -2.40 -1.88 -10.83
CA ALA A 232 -2.37 -0.50 -11.32
C ALA A 232 -2.82 -0.41 -12.78
N LEU A 233 -3.23 0.78 -13.22
CA LEU A 233 -3.58 1.05 -14.61
C LEU A 233 -2.49 1.86 -15.29
N GLY A 234 -2.06 1.42 -16.48
CA GLY A 234 -1.14 2.14 -17.35
C GLY A 234 -1.79 2.53 -18.67
N ASN A 235 -1.37 3.63 -19.26
CA ASN A 235 -1.91 4.16 -20.52
C ASN A 235 -0.94 3.95 -21.67
N GLY A 236 -1.30 3.08 -22.62
CA GLY A 236 -0.53 2.85 -23.83
C GLY A 236 -0.58 4.06 -24.79
N SER A 237 0.43 4.18 -25.65
CA SER A 237 0.44 5.17 -26.72
C SER A 237 -0.57 4.85 -27.83
N ASP A 238 -1.12 3.63 -27.84
CA ASP A 238 -2.22 3.21 -28.71
C ASP A 238 -3.60 3.66 -28.22
N GLY A 239 -3.66 4.45 -27.16
CA GLY A 239 -4.90 4.96 -26.56
C GLY A 239 -5.66 3.96 -25.70
N LYS A 240 -5.10 2.77 -25.45
CA LYS A 240 -5.70 1.77 -24.56
C LYS A 240 -5.15 1.87 -23.15
N THR A 241 -5.97 1.43 -22.20
CA THR A 241 -5.57 1.25 -20.83
C THR A 241 -5.27 -0.22 -20.56
N TYR A 242 -4.16 -0.46 -19.88
CA TYR A 242 -3.69 -1.78 -19.50
C TYR A 242 -3.69 -1.93 -17.98
N LEU A 243 -4.08 -3.11 -17.52
CA LEU A 243 -4.00 -3.50 -16.11
C LEU A 243 -2.65 -4.18 -15.88
N PHE A 244 -1.94 -3.74 -14.86
CA PHE A 244 -0.69 -4.30 -14.38
C PHE A 244 -0.91 -4.97 -13.03
N SER A 245 -0.28 -6.13 -12.82
CA SER A 245 -0.30 -6.86 -11.55
C SER A 245 1.11 -7.27 -11.16
N GLY A 246 1.50 -6.93 -9.94
CA GLY A 246 2.72 -7.50 -9.33
C GLY A 246 2.43 -8.92 -8.84
N ASN A 247 3.20 -9.88 -9.31
CA ASN A 247 2.96 -11.31 -9.06
C ASN A 247 4.03 -11.85 -8.11
N ALA A 248 3.72 -11.85 -6.81
CA ALA A 248 4.69 -12.24 -5.77
C ALA A 248 5.13 -13.72 -5.87
N GLY A 249 4.30 -14.58 -6.46
CA GLY A 249 4.62 -15.99 -6.60
C GLY A 249 5.56 -16.30 -7.78
N THR A 250 5.57 -15.47 -8.83
CA THR A 250 6.36 -15.71 -10.06
C THR A 250 7.50 -14.70 -10.25
N ASP A 251 7.65 -13.71 -9.36
CA ASP A 251 8.66 -12.65 -9.39
C ASP A 251 8.61 -11.82 -10.70
N ASP A 252 7.40 -11.52 -11.16
CA ASP A 252 7.18 -10.80 -12.41
C ASP A 252 5.97 -9.84 -12.33
N VAL A 253 5.76 -9.12 -13.41
CA VAL A 253 4.61 -8.22 -13.58
C VAL A 253 3.84 -8.62 -14.82
N SER A 254 2.55 -8.92 -14.65
CA SER A 254 1.62 -9.19 -15.76
C SER A 254 1.12 -7.90 -16.37
N VAL A 255 0.87 -7.94 -17.69
CA VAL A 255 0.26 -6.86 -18.47
C VAL A 255 -1.00 -7.41 -19.15
N MET A 256 -2.15 -6.80 -18.88
CA MET A 256 -3.45 -7.30 -19.30
C MET A 256 -4.24 -6.20 -20.05
N ASP A 257 -4.96 -6.57 -21.09
CA ASP A 257 -5.88 -5.65 -21.81
C ASP A 257 -7.15 -5.46 -20.94
N LEU A 258 -7.29 -4.28 -20.35
CA LEU A 258 -8.40 -3.96 -19.46
C LEU A 258 -9.76 -4.10 -20.17
N LYS A 259 -9.87 -3.64 -21.42
CA LYS A 259 -11.15 -3.72 -22.17
C LYS A 259 -11.58 -5.16 -22.39
N ARG A 260 -10.65 -6.05 -22.75
CA ARG A 260 -10.92 -7.48 -22.90
C ARG A 260 -11.30 -8.12 -21.57
N ALA A 261 -10.61 -7.76 -20.49
CA ALA A 261 -10.92 -8.23 -19.16
C ALA A 261 -12.36 -7.87 -18.74
N LEU A 262 -12.75 -6.61 -18.91
CA LEU A 262 -14.10 -6.13 -18.60
C LEU A 262 -15.18 -6.75 -19.49
N ALA A 263 -14.83 -7.22 -20.70
CA ALA A 263 -15.70 -7.95 -21.59
C ALA A 263 -15.80 -9.46 -21.28
N GLY A 264 -15.14 -9.93 -20.23
CA GLY A 264 -15.18 -11.34 -19.81
C GLY A 264 -14.36 -12.30 -20.67
N VAL A 265 -13.35 -11.80 -21.40
CA VAL A 265 -12.43 -12.65 -22.16
C VAL A 265 -11.52 -13.42 -21.18
N PRO A 266 -11.46 -14.75 -21.23
CA PRO A 266 -10.75 -15.55 -20.22
C PRO A 266 -9.26 -15.26 -20.12
N VAL A 267 -8.56 -15.11 -21.25
CA VAL A 267 -7.12 -14.83 -21.28
C VAL A 267 -6.90 -13.41 -21.79
N VAL A 268 -6.40 -12.56 -20.95
CA VAL A 268 -6.24 -11.12 -21.23
C VAL A 268 -4.80 -10.62 -21.14
N GLU A 269 -3.85 -11.45 -20.70
CA GLU A 269 -2.42 -11.13 -20.78
C GLU A 269 -2.04 -10.91 -22.25
N VAL A 270 -1.38 -9.76 -22.52
CA VAL A 270 -1.15 -9.31 -23.92
C VAL A 270 0.31 -9.47 -24.34
N ALA A 271 1.19 -9.74 -23.40
CA ALA A 271 2.62 -9.85 -23.65
C ALA A 271 3.27 -10.78 -22.60
N PRO A 272 4.50 -11.25 -22.83
CA PRO A 272 5.30 -11.88 -21.80
C PRO A 272 5.40 -10.98 -20.58
N ARG A 273 5.34 -11.56 -19.39
CA ARG A 273 5.49 -10.83 -18.13
C ARG A 273 6.87 -10.19 -18.03
N VAL A 274 6.93 -9.08 -17.32
CA VAL A 274 8.17 -8.35 -17.08
C VAL A 274 8.84 -8.88 -15.82
N PRO A 275 10.03 -9.53 -15.89
CA PRO A 275 10.72 -10.01 -14.72
C PRO A 275 11.18 -8.85 -13.83
N VAL A 276 11.00 -8.98 -12.52
CA VAL A 276 11.50 -8.05 -11.51
C VAL A 276 12.42 -8.78 -10.52
N GLN A 277 12.85 -8.13 -9.43
CA GLN A 277 13.82 -8.78 -8.55
C GLN A 277 13.20 -9.98 -7.81
N THR A 278 12.22 -9.73 -6.95
CA THR A 278 11.64 -10.78 -6.11
C THR A 278 10.33 -10.30 -5.51
N GLY A 279 9.37 -11.18 -5.39
CA GLY A 279 8.10 -10.97 -4.71
C GLY A 279 7.48 -9.59 -4.86
N PRO A 280 7.18 -9.11 -6.11
CA PRO A 280 6.63 -7.79 -6.32
C PRO A 280 5.33 -7.61 -5.54
N PHE A 281 5.20 -6.46 -4.86
CA PHE A 281 4.08 -6.19 -3.99
C PHE A 281 3.37 -4.88 -4.33
N GLY A 282 3.93 -3.74 -3.89
CA GLY A 282 3.38 -2.43 -4.18
C GLY A 282 3.60 -2.04 -5.63
N ILE A 283 2.53 -1.65 -6.32
CA ILE A 283 2.57 -1.22 -7.72
C ILE A 283 1.75 0.06 -7.90
N LYS A 284 2.30 1.05 -8.59
CA LYS A 284 1.61 2.31 -8.91
C LYS A 284 2.05 2.86 -10.25
N ALA A 285 1.08 3.37 -11.01
CA ALA A 285 1.36 4.12 -12.22
C ALA A 285 1.84 5.55 -11.91
N SER A 286 2.73 6.07 -12.73
CA SER A 286 3.08 7.49 -12.74
C SER A 286 1.84 8.36 -13.03
N PRO A 287 1.82 9.64 -12.67
CA PRO A 287 0.66 10.51 -12.88
C PRO A 287 0.17 10.59 -14.32
N ASN A 288 1.06 10.47 -15.30
CA ASN A 288 0.72 10.42 -16.72
C ASN A 288 0.37 9.01 -17.24
N GLY A 289 0.45 7.98 -16.37
CA GLY A 289 0.15 6.60 -16.71
C GLY A 289 1.15 5.90 -17.65
N LYS A 290 2.32 6.49 -17.93
CA LYS A 290 3.30 5.94 -18.90
C LYS A 290 4.34 5.02 -18.26
N LEU A 291 4.54 5.14 -16.96
CA LEU A 291 5.47 4.33 -16.19
C LEU A 291 4.74 3.62 -15.06
N ILE A 292 5.23 2.45 -14.70
CA ILE A 292 4.77 1.68 -13.55
C ILE A 292 5.95 1.50 -12.60
N ALA A 293 5.81 1.89 -11.34
CA ALA A 293 6.76 1.58 -10.28
C ALA A 293 6.29 0.35 -9.50
N VAL A 294 7.22 -0.55 -9.21
CA VAL A 294 6.95 -1.84 -8.52
C VAL A 294 7.98 -2.07 -7.45
N THR A 295 7.56 -2.43 -6.25
CA THR A 295 8.47 -2.86 -5.17
C THR A 295 8.77 -4.35 -5.27
N ALA A 296 9.99 -4.74 -4.96
CA ALA A 296 10.39 -6.13 -4.73
C ALA A 296 10.44 -6.40 -3.23
N ARG A 297 9.38 -7.02 -2.67
CA ARG A 297 9.19 -7.15 -1.22
C ARG A 297 9.84 -8.39 -0.63
N GLU A 298 9.45 -9.55 -1.07
CA GLU A 298 9.94 -10.82 -0.54
C GLU A 298 9.67 -11.94 -1.54
N SER A 299 10.60 -12.87 -1.66
CA SER A 299 10.38 -14.07 -2.42
C SER A 299 9.93 -15.19 -1.50
N ALA A 300 8.91 -15.88 -1.93
CA ALA A 300 8.58 -17.13 -1.35
C ALA A 300 9.48 -18.26 -1.87
N LYS A 301 10.24 -18.06 -2.98
CA LYS A 301 11.14 -19.07 -3.60
C LYS A 301 12.53 -19.12 -2.99
N VAL A 302 13.01 -18.00 -2.48
CA VAL A 302 14.34 -17.85 -1.88
C VAL A 302 14.21 -17.14 -0.55
N ASP A 303 15.07 -17.49 0.39
CA ASP A 303 15.14 -16.81 1.69
C ASP A 303 15.81 -15.44 1.50
N PHE A 304 15.10 -14.53 0.84
CA PHE A 304 15.56 -13.17 0.56
C PHE A 304 14.39 -12.20 0.50
N GLU A 305 14.40 -11.23 1.38
CA GLU A 305 13.51 -10.07 1.30
C GLU A 305 14.15 -9.03 0.38
N GLY A 306 13.43 -8.61 -0.67
CA GLY A 306 13.94 -7.72 -1.68
C GLY A 306 14.45 -6.36 -1.18
N ASN A 307 15.18 -5.66 -2.04
CA ASN A 307 15.77 -4.35 -1.74
C ASN A 307 15.71 -3.38 -2.92
N THR A 308 14.85 -3.63 -3.90
CA THR A 308 14.75 -2.76 -5.08
C THR A 308 13.33 -2.32 -5.38
N ILE A 309 13.24 -1.25 -6.17
CA ILE A 309 12.06 -0.93 -6.98
C ILE A 309 12.42 -1.03 -8.46
N SER A 310 11.45 -1.43 -9.27
CA SER A 310 11.53 -1.46 -10.73
C SER A 310 10.69 -0.33 -11.32
N ILE A 311 11.17 0.34 -12.36
CA ILE A 311 10.42 1.31 -13.18
C ILE A 311 10.22 0.70 -14.55
N ILE A 312 8.97 0.43 -14.92
CA ILE A 312 8.56 -0.28 -16.14
C ILE A 312 7.88 0.69 -17.10
N ASP A 313 8.27 0.66 -18.37
CA ASP A 313 7.62 1.39 -19.46
C ASP A 313 6.36 0.65 -19.93
N VAL A 314 5.23 1.33 -19.95
CA VAL A 314 3.93 0.74 -20.31
C VAL A 314 3.91 0.28 -21.76
N ASP A 315 4.47 1.06 -22.71
CA ASP A 315 4.43 0.72 -24.12
C ASP A 315 5.35 -0.46 -24.46
N ARG A 316 6.53 -0.53 -23.85
CA ARG A 316 7.43 -1.67 -24.01
C ARG A 316 6.84 -2.94 -23.38
N ALA A 317 6.30 -2.80 -22.17
CA ALA A 317 5.70 -3.94 -21.46
C ALA A 317 4.52 -4.54 -22.24
N ARG A 318 3.57 -3.73 -22.71
CA ARG A 318 2.40 -4.22 -23.47
C ARG A 318 2.73 -4.85 -24.82
N THR A 319 3.89 -4.57 -25.38
CA THR A 319 4.36 -5.17 -26.65
C THR A 319 5.34 -6.32 -26.44
N GLY A 320 5.67 -6.65 -25.18
CA GLY A 320 6.66 -7.68 -24.87
C GLY A 320 8.09 -7.30 -25.31
N SER A 321 8.35 -6.02 -25.48
CA SER A 321 9.66 -5.55 -25.93
C SER A 321 10.73 -5.80 -24.87
N PRO A 322 11.94 -6.27 -25.25
CA PRO A 322 13.07 -6.37 -24.33
C PRO A 322 13.37 -5.02 -23.69
N GLY A 323 13.74 -5.03 -22.39
CA GLY A 323 14.04 -3.80 -21.65
C GLY A 323 12.78 -2.99 -21.29
N ALA A 324 11.63 -3.64 -21.10
CA ALA A 324 10.44 -3.00 -20.54
C ALA A 324 10.69 -2.47 -19.13
N GLU A 325 11.52 -3.14 -18.32
CA GLU A 325 12.09 -2.57 -17.10
C GLU A 325 13.19 -1.57 -17.48
N LEU A 326 12.88 -0.28 -17.36
CA LEU A 326 13.80 0.81 -17.71
C LEU A 326 14.87 1.02 -16.65
N ALA A 327 14.54 0.78 -15.39
CA ALA A 327 15.46 0.97 -14.27
C ALA A 327 15.09 0.04 -13.11
N ARG A 328 16.13 -0.41 -12.41
CA ARG A 328 16.03 -1.10 -11.12
C ARG A 328 16.88 -0.34 -10.10
N VAL A 329 16.25 0.21 -9.07
CA VAL A 329 16.90 1.07 -8.09
C VAL A 329 16.90 0.37 -6.74
N ARG A 330 18.10 0.24 -6.14
CA ARG A 330 18.20 -0.23 -4.75
C ARG A 330 17.69 0.84 -3.81
N VAL A 331 16.92 0.45 -2.78
CA VAL A 331 16.29 1.34 -1.82
C VAL A 331 16.43 0.81 -0.39
N GLY A 332 16.55 1.71 0.55
CA GLY A 332 16.54 1.42 1.98
C GLY A 332 17.85 0.86 2.56
N THR A 333 18.79 0.44 1.72
CA THR A 333 20.10 -0.11 2.14
C THR A 333 21.18 0.19 1.10
N ASP A 334 22.43 0.35 1.54
CA ASP A 334 23.60 0.49 0.66
C ASP A 334 24.22 -0.88 0.35
N ASP A 335 23.96 -1.87 1.20
CA ASP A 335 24.43 -3.24 1.01
C ASP A 335 23.67 -3.93 -0.13
N PRO A 336 24.36 -4.41 -1.18
CA PRO A 336 23.75 -5.18 -2.25
C PRO A 336 23.05 -6.47 -1.78
N ALA A 337 23.55 -7.09 -0.72
CA ALA A 337 22.98 -8.26 -0.08
C ALA A 337 22.02 -7.91 1.07
N GLY A 338 21.92 -6.62 1.41
CA GLY A 338 21.05 -6.14 2.47
C GLY A 338 19.59 -6.19 2.06
N GLU A 339 18.75 -6.60 2.96
CA GLU A 339 17.30 -6.70 2.79
C GLU A 339 16.61 -5.45 3.35
N SER A 340 15.88 -4.71 2.52
CA SER A 340 15.09 -3.56 2.97
C SER A 340 13.59 -3.84 3.03
N ARG A 341 13.13 -4.85 2.29
CA ARG A 341 11.72 -5.23 2.16
C ARG A 341 10.84 -4.04 1.80
N PRO A 342 11.01 -3.45 0.60
CA PRO A 342 10.19 -2.32 0.17
C PRO A 342 8.74 -2.77 -0.02
N PHE A 343 7.81 -2.04 0.61
CA PHE A 343 6.43 -2.49 0.73
C PHE A 343 5.52 -1.85 -0.31
N THR A 344 5.32 -0.53 -0.23
CA THR A 344 4.52 0.20 -1.20
C THR A 344 5.26 1.41 -1.76
N VAL A 345 4.75 1.91 -2.87
CA VAL A 345 5.26 3.11 -3.55
C VAL A 345 4.16 4.14 -3.74
N ALA A 346 4.55 5.42 -3.75
CA ALA A 346 3.72 6.52 -4.20
C ALA A 346 4.56 7.47 -5.08
N TRP A 347 3.96 8.00 -6.15
CA TRP A 347 4.56 9.01 -7.01
C TRP A 347 4.26 10.41 -6.47
N THR A 348 5.19 11.34 -6.62
CA THR A 348 4.82 12.75 -6.52
C THR A 348 3.92 13.14 -7.70
N PRO A 349 3.01 14.13 -7.54
CA PRO A 349 2.06 14.51 -8.60
C PRO A 349 2.73 14.99 -9.89
N ASP A 350 3.95 15.53 -9.79
CA ASP A 350 4.75 15.94 -10.95
C ASP A 350 5.51 14.78 -11.62
N GLY A 351 5.46 13.58 -11.02
CA GLY A 351 6.12 12.37 -11.53
C GLY A 351 7.64 12.36 -11.41
N ARG A 352 8.22 13.29 -10.66
CA ARG A 352 9.68 13.41 -10.53
C ARG A 352 10.29 12.50 -9.49
N GLU A 353 9.52 12.16 -8.46
CA GLU A 353 10.01 11.35 -7.35
C GLU A 353 9.05 10.21 -7.02
N ILE A 354 9.62 9.15 -6.46
CA ILE A 354 8.91 7.99 -5.93
C ILE A 354 9.25 7.86 -4.44
N VAL A 355 8.22 7.79 -3.61
CA VAL A 355 8.31 7.51 -2.17
C VAL A 355 8.17 6.02 -1.95
N VAL A 356 9.08 5.40 -1.19
CA VAL A 356 9.10 3.95 -0.94
C VAL A 356 9.17 3.68 0.55
N ALA A 357 8.26 2.88 1.07
CA ALA A 357 8.30 2.42 2.45
C ALA A 357 9.13 1.13 2.56
N ASN A 358 10.23 1.16 3.31
CA ASN A 358 11.13 0.01 3.51
C ASN A 358 10.90 -0.60 4.90
N TYR A 359 10.13 -1.67 4.94
CA TYR A 359 9.66 -2.30 6.17
C TYR A 359 10.79 -2.75 7.10
N ARG A 360 11.79 -3.47 6.55
CA ARG A 360 12.83 -4.11 7.35
C ARG A 360 13.88 -3.12 7.86
N THR A 361 14.22 -2.15 7.04
CA THR A 361 15.23 -1.13 7.39
C THR A 361 14.64 0.08 8.11
N ASN A 362 13.31 0.11 8.34
CA ASN A 362 12.64 1.18 9.10
C ASN A 362 12.93 2.59 8.57
N ASN A 363 12.90 2.73 7.26
CA ASN A 363 13.10 4.02 6.61
C ASN A 363 12.18 4.19 5.39
N VAL A 364 12.13 5.41 4.90
CA VAL A 364 11.42 5.79 3.68
C VAL A 364 12.44 6.33 2.69
N SER A 365 12.51 5.71 1.52
CA SER A 365 13.37 6.17 0.43
C SER A 365 12.64 7.15 -0.46
N ILE A 366 13.36 8.16 -0.93
CA ILE A 366 12.92 9.05 -2.02
C ILE A 366 13.83 8.78 -3.21
N VAL A 367 13.23 8.41 -4.34
CA VAL A 367 13.93 8.07 -5.58
C VAL A 367 13.64 9.13 -6.64
N ASP A 368 14.70 9.76 -7.17
CA ASP A 368 14.63 10.67 -8.32
C ASP A 368 14.47 9.84 -9.60
N VAL A 369 13.34 10.00 -10.28
CA VAL A 369 12.98 9.22 -11.48
C VAL A 369 13.93 9.49 -12.64
N ARG A 370 14.36 10.73 -12.85
CA ARG A 370 15.28 11.08 -13.94
C ARG A 370 16.64 10.43 -13.72
N ARG A 371 17.14 10.41 -12.48
CA ARG A 371 18.40 9.72 -12.16
C ARG A 371 18.26 8.21 -12.29
N ALA A 372 17.14 7.66 -11.87
CA ALA A 372 16.86 6.24 -12.02
C ALA A 372 16.87 5.81 -13.48
N LEU A 373 16.18 6.56 -14.35
CA LEU A 373 16.16 6.30 -15.80
C LEU A 373 17.51 6.54 -16.49
N ALA A 374 18.40 7.32 -15.89
CA ALA A 374 19.78 7.50 -16.32
C ALA A 374 20.75 6.46 -15.73
N HIS A 375 20.22 5.48 -14.98
CA HIS A 375 21.00 4.46 -14.26
C HIS A 375 22.05 5.06 -13.30
N ASP A 376 21.79 6.27 -12.75
CA ASP A 376 22.66 6.88 -11.73
C ASP A 376 22.52 6.06 -10.42
N PRO A 377 23.62 5.51 -9.87
CA PRO A 377 23.57 4.77 -8.60
C PRO A 377 23.09 5.62 -7.42
N ARG A 378 23.06 6.94 -7.55
CA ARG A 378 22.53 7.89 -6.55
C ARG A 378 21.07 8.28 -6.83
N ALA A 379 20.30 7.43 -7.51
CA ALA A 379 18.89 7.67 -7.77
C ALA A 379 18.06 7.70 -6.48
N GLU A 380 18.43 6.95 -5.44
CA GLU A 380 17.91 7.15 -4.09
C GLU A 380 18.52 8.43 -3.50
N VAL A 381 17.77 9.53 -3.55
CA VAL A 381 18.25 10.88 -3.17
C VAL A 381 18.07 11.20 -1.69
N ALA A 382 17.25 10.43 -0.99
CA ALA A 382 17.09 10.53 0.45
C ALA A 382 16.65 9.19 1.05
N ARG A 383 17.05 8.95 2.28
CA ARG A 383 16.64 7.84 3.12
C ARG A 383 16.28 8.38 4.50
N ILE A 384 15.00 8.39 4.82
CA ILE A 384 14.43 9.07 5.99
C ILE A 384 14.07 8.01 7.04
N PRO A 385 14.75 7.96 8.19
CA PRO A 385 14.41 7.01 9.25
C PRO A 385 13.01 7.29 9.80
N VAL A 386 12.25 6.22 10.04
CA VAL A 386 10.94 6.27 10.72
C VAL A 386 10.96 5.32 11.91
N THR A 387 10.55 5.84 13.06
CA THR A 387 10.55 5.11 14.32
C THR A 387 9.21 5.27 15.03
N ARG A 388 8.81 4.27 15.80
CA ARG A 388 7.68 4.37 16.71
C ARG A 388 8.13 4.86 18.07
N LEU A 389 7.43 5.85 18.59
CA LEU A 389 7.57 6.21 20.00
C LEU A 389 6.53 5.39 20.78
N ILE A 390 6.99 4.51 21.66
CA ILE A 390 6.08 3.56 22.32
C ILE A 390 5.77 3.90 23.74
N ASP A 391 6.74 4.30 24.51
CA ASP A 391 6.58 4.34 25.94
C ASP A 391 6.82 5.72 26.53
N PRO A 392 6.18 6.02 27.69
CA PRO A 392 6.56 7.16 28.54
C PRO A 392 8.06 7.17 28.85
N ASP A 393 8.68 5.98 28.84
CA ASP A 393 10.11 5.77 29.14
C ASP A 393 11.03 6.09 27.97
N GLY A 394 10.48 6.46 26.79
CA GLY A 394 11.27 6.90 25.65
C GLY A 394 11.92 5.78 24.83
N ILE A 395 11.48 4.54 24.96
CA ILE A 395 11.98 3.44 24.13
C ILE A 395 11.54 3.64 22.69
N VAL A 396 12.52 3.83 21.81
CA VAL A 396 12.32 3.93 20.36
C VAL A 396 12.26 2.53 19.78
N ARG A 397 11.16 2.24 19.05
CA ARG A 397 10.97 0.94 18.41
C ARG A 397 10.94 1.04 16.89
N PRO A 398 11.19 -0.08 16.18
CA PRO A 398 11.12 -0.12 14.73
C PRO A 398 9.80 0.42 14.19
N GLY A 399 9.85 1.23 13.14
CA GLY A 399 8.67 1.82 12.49
C GLY A 399 7.87 0.81 11.67
N ASN A 400 8.55 -0.11 11.01
CA ASN A 400 7.97 -1.08 10.09
C ASN A 400 7.02 -0.41 9.07
N PRO A 401 7.50 0.58 8.27
CA PRO A 401 6.66 1.34 7.36
C PRO A 401 6.13 0.47 6.22
N LYS A 402 4.87 0.70 5.82
CA LYS A 402 4.15 -0.10 4.82
C LYS A 402 3.42 0.75 3.80
N GLY A 403 2.32 1.42 4.19
CA GLY A 403 1.51 2.23 3.31
C GLY A 403 2.16 3.56 2.98
N THR A 404 1.97 4.04 1.74
CA THR A 404 2.46 5.34 1.29
C THR A 404 1.40 6.08 0.48
N ALA A 405 1.29 7.39 0.68
CA ALA A 405 0.56 8.32 -0.19
C ALA A 405 1.31 9.66 -0.22
N VAL A 406 1.03 10.47 -1.25
CA VAL A 406 1.59 11.83 -1.39
C VAL A 406 0.43 12.80 -1.56
N THR A 407 0.52 13.98 -0.95
CA THR A 407 -0.48 15.06 -1.09
C THR A 407 -0.53 15.58 -2.53
N SER A 408 -1.67 16.13 -2.94
CA SER A 408 -1.89 16.62 -4.31
C SER A 408 -0.97 17.79 -4.70
N ASP A 409 -0.49 18.55 -3.71
CA ASP A 409 0.51 19.61 -3.91
C ASP A 409 1.96 19.06 -4.00
N GLY A 410 2.17 17.77 -3.75
CA GLY A 410 3.48 17.12 -3.78
C GLY A 410 4.39 17.47 -2.61
N ARG A 411 3.89 18.16 -1.59
CA ARG A 411 4.72 18.62 -0.48
C ARG A 411 4.95 17.53 0.58
N TYR A 412 3.93 16.76 0.89
CA TYR A 412 4.01 15.78 1.96
C TYR A 412 3.82 14.36 1.46
N ALA A 413 4.62 13.45 1.98
CA ALA A 413 4.33 12.04 1.96
C ALA A 413 3.76 11.62 3.32
N VAL A 414 2.75 10.75 3.28
CA VAL A 414 2.17 10.11 4.46
C VAL A 414 2.50 8.63 4.41
N VAL A 415 2.99 8.10 5.51
CA VAL A 415 3.43 6.71 5.62
C VAL A 415 2.80 6.06 6.86
N SER A 416 2.20 4.90 6.70
CA SER A 416 1.69 4.09 7.81
C SER A 416 2.63 2.94 8.12
N GLY A 417 2.64 2.47 9.36
CA GLY A 417 3.42 1.30 9.74
C GLY A 417 3.23 0.92 11.21
N GLY A 418 3.80 -0.18 11.58
CA GLY A 418 3.71 -0.71 12.94
C GLY A 418 3.96 -2.21 12.99
N PRO A 419 4.03 -2.78 14.19
CA PRO A 419 4.22 -4.20 14.36
C PRO A 419 2.93 -4.95 14.06
N ARG A 420 3.09 -6.19 13.62
CA ARG A 420 2.00 -7.15 13.53
C ARG A 420 1.74 -7.72 14.92
N LEU A 421 0.76 -7.17 15.62
CA LEU A 421 0.37 -7.60 16.96
C LEU A 421 -0.92 -8.42 16.94
N ASP A 422 -1.21 -9.02 18.09
CA ASP A 422 -2.51 -9.66 18.33
C ASP A 422 -3.65 -8.64 18.15
N PRO A 423 -4.77 -9.03 17.54
CA PRO A 423 -5.93 -8.15 17.36
C PRO A 423 -6.49 -7.54 18.65
N THR A 424 -6.28 -8.22 19.79
CA THR A 424 -6.73 -7.76 21.10
C THR A 424 -5.75 -6.80 21.78
N ALA A 425 -4.53 -6.66 21.23
CA ALA A 425 -3.54 -5.73 21.77
C ALA A 425 -3.99 -4.27 21.55
N PRO A 426 -3.64 -3.34 22.45
CA PRO A 426 -3.89 -1.93 22.22
C PRO A 426 -3.29 -1.44 20.91
N PRO A 427 -3.98 -0.55 20.17
CA PRO A 427 -3.46 0.02 18.93
C PRO A 427 -2.09 0.67 19.14
N SER A 428 -1.10 0.24 18.39
CA SER A 428 0.28 0.70 18.53
C SER A 428 0.95 1.07 17.20
N GLY A 429 0.20 1.01 16.10
CA GLY A 429 0.64 1.49 14.80
C GLY A 429 0.79 3.01 14.76
N THR A 430 1.43 3.48 13.73
CA THR A 430 1.87 4.87 13.60
C THR A 430 1.65 5.34 12.16
N VAL A 431 1.31 6.61 12.03
CA VAL A 431 1.33 7.35 10.77
C VAL A 431 2.35 8.47 10.89
N TRP A 432 3.26 8.56 9.93
CA TRP A 432 4.24 9.65 9.81
C TRP A 432 3.86 10.56 8.64
N VAL A 433 4.02 11.86 8.85
CA VAL A 433 3.99 12.86 7.79
C VAL A 433 5.43 13.31 7.53
N ILE A 434 5.85 13.20 6.29
CA ILE A 434 7.20 13.54 5.83
C ILE A 434 7.09 14.75 4.91
N ASP A 435 7.78 15.84 5.22
CA ASP A 435 7.95 16.96 4.30
C ASP A 435 8.99 16.57 3.24
N LEU A 436 8.55 16.45 1.99
CA LEU A 436 9.40 16.01 0.89
C LEU A 436 10.46 17.05 0.49
N HIS A 437 10.22 18.33 0.77
CA HIS A 437 11.23 19.35 0.54
C HIS A 437 12.33 19.33 1.60
N MET A 438 11.93 19.20 2.86
CA MET A 438 12.85 19.13 3.98
C MET A 438 13.53 17.76 4.12
N ARG A 439 13.00 16.72 3.48
CA ARG A 439 13.45 15.31 3.64
C ARG A 439 13.43 14.85 5.10
N ALA A 440 12.39 15.18 5.82
CA ALA A 440 12.29 14.93 7.25
C ALA A 440 10.85 14.58 7.67
N VAL A 441 10.73 13.75 8.73
CA VAL A 441 9.46 13.53 9.42
C VAL A 441 9.09 14.83 10.15
N VAL A 442 7.90 15.36 9.86
CA VAL A 442 7.37 16.61 10.46
C VAL A 442 6.21 16.35 11.42
N ALA A 443 5.57 15.19 11.34
CA ALA A 443 4.56 14.78 12.32
C ALA A 443 4.53 13.26 12.49
N THR A 444 4.12 12.82 13.69
CA THR A 444 3.99 11.40 14.04
C THR A 444 2.70 11.21 14.84
N VAL A 445 1.76 10.45 14.31
CA VAL A 445 0.50 10.10 14.97
C VAL A 445 0.56 8.64 15.41
N THR A 446 0.41 8.40 16.71
CA THR A 446 0.48 7.05 17.31
C THR A 446 -0.91 6.51 17.63
N GLY A 447 -1.03 5.21 17.91
CA GLY A 447 -2.29 4.57 18.24
C GLY A 447 -3.18 4.26 17.04
N VAL A 448 -2.59 4.11 15.86
CA VAL A 448 -3.28 3.83 14.61
C VAL A 448 -3.26 2.33 14.33
N GLY A 449 -4.24 1.60 14.83
CA GLY A 449 -4.39 0.17 14.57
C GLY A 449 -3.24 -0.71 15.06
N ASN A 450 -3.33 -1.97 14.69
CA ASN A 450 -2.30 -3.00 14.90
C ASN A 450 -1.87 -3.55 13.53
N ASP A 451 -0.68 -3.18 13.08
CA ASP A 451 -0.18 -3.48 11.73
C ASP A 451 -0.79 -2.61 10.61
N PRO A 452 -0.90 -1.27 10.74
CA PRO A 452 -1.52 -0.42 9.72
C PRO A 452 -0.84 -0.59 8.37
N TYR A 453 -1.65 -0.79 7.33
CA TYR A 453 -1.19 -1.26 6.03
C TYR A 453 -1.45 -0.26 4.92
N GLY A 454 -2.71 -0.07 4.55
CA GLY A 454 -3.13 0.87 3.51
C GLY A 454 -3.50 2.23 4.08
N LEU A 455 -3.29 3.27 3.30
CA LEU A 455 -3.77 4.59 3.60
C LEU A 455 -4.12 5.36 2.32
N THR A 456 -4.95 6.37 2.48
CA THR A 456 -5.24 7.38 1.45
C THR A 456 -5.38 8.76 2.09
N ILE A 457 -5.20 9.80 1.30
CA ILE A 457 -5.39 11.19 1.73
C ILE A 457 -6.68 11.69 1.09
N LEU A 458 -7.58 12.19 1.90
CA LEU A 458 -8.77 12.92 1.48
C LEU A 458 -8.44 14.41 1.61
N GLU A 459 -8.32 15.10 0.48
CA GLU A 459 -8.13 16.54 0.40
C GLU A 459 -9.45 17.17 -0.07
N ASP A 460 -9.79 18.38 0.46
CA ASP A 460 -11.04 19.06 0.16
C ASP A 460 -12.26 18.16 0.45
N GLY A 461 -12.60 17.97 1.70
CA GLY A 461 -13.64 17.09 2.21
C GLY A 461 -14.78 16.62 1.27
N PRO A 462 -15.65 15.71 1.62
CA PRO A 462 -16.74 15.30 0.75
C PRO A 462 -17.70 16.47 0.58
N ASP A 463 -17.90 16.94 -0.65
CA ASP A 463 -18.88 17.97 -1.04
C ASP A 463 -20.31 17.59 -0.60
#